data_17759c0b380a24768c6b74b1d339ef6a
#
_entry.id   17759c0b380a24768c6b74b1d339ef6a
#
_cell.length_a   1.000
_cell.length_b   1.000
_cell.length_c   1.000
_cell.angle_alpha   90.00
_cell.angle_beta   90.00
_cell.angle_gamma   90.00
#
_symmetry.space_group_name_H-M   'P 1'
#
loop_
_entity.id
_entity.type
_entity.pdbx_description
1 polymer ?
#
loop_
_entity_poly.entity_id
_entity_poly.type
_entity_poly.pdbx_seq_one_letter_code
_entity_poly.pdbx_strand_id
1 'polypeptide(L)'
;IGGVYRNSLVQQGIPVASVQGGGFFTSIEISTMMSLLAVIDNPYQDIPLIAVLRSPVFGFTADELSAIRAAGKRCDFYTALCAAAETDEKCAGFVRTLARFRAEAPDMSAAELTWRLCGELDMLAICSAMTDGEQRRANLLELVELSERFESSGYRGLHRFVLWLRRLAEKGQEPASGAASASAVQIMSIHKSKGLEFPVVFLCDTARRFNKRDSQDSVLVHPQLGLGPKLTDTKRRIEYPTLARHAIRLRLERETLSEELRLLYVALTRPQ
;
A
#
# COMPACT_ATOMS: atom_id res chain seq x y z
N ILE A 1 -12.09 -9.53 -3.83
CA ILE A 1 -12.33 -10.91 -4.27
C ILE A 1 -11.15 -11.79 -3.83
N GLY A 2 -9.90 -11.47 -4.19
CA GLY A 2 -8.73 -12.27 -3.79
C GLY A 2 -8.62 -12.55 -2.29
N GLY A 3 -8.97 -11.58 -1.44
CA GLY A 3 -8.97 -11.75 0.02
C GLY A 3 -9.97 -12.79 0.53
N VAL A 4 -11.12 -12.96 -0.13
CA VAL A 4 -12.12 -13.97 0.26
C VAL A 4 -11.55 -15.38 0.01
N TYR A 5 -10.99 -15.62 -1.17
CA TYR A 5 -10.35 -16.90 -1.50
C TYR A 5 -9.18 -17.21 -0.58
N ARG A 6 -8.33 -16.19 -0.29
CA ARG A 6 -7.24 -16.34 0.65
C ARG A 6 -7.72 -16.81 2.02
N ASN A 7 -8.70 -16.11 2.59
CA ASN A 7 -9.22 -16.44 3.92
C ASN A 7 -9.79 -17.86 3.97
N SER A 8 -10.52 -18.28 2.92
CA SER A 8 -11.07 -19.63 2.85
C SER A 8 -9.97 -20.70 2.76
N LEU A 9 -8.92 -20.47 1.99
CA LEU A 9 -7.79 -21.41 1.87
C LEU A 9 -7.00 -21.50 3.18
N VAL A 10 -6.72 -20.36 3.81
CA VAL A 10 -6.03 -20.31 5.12
C VAL A 10 -6.84 -21.04 6.20
N GLN A 11 -8.17 -20.89 6.23
CA GLN A 11 -9.02 -21.62 7.17
C GLN A 11 -8.95 -23.15 6.97
N GLN A 12 -8.64 -23.60 5.77
CA GLN A 12 -8.44 -25.03 5.45
C GLN A 12 -6.98 -25.48 5.64
N GLY A 13 -6.11 -24.63 6.19
CA GLY A 13 -4.69 -24.96 6.42
C GLY A 13 -3.84 -24.97 5.15
N ILE A 14 -4.35 -24.44 4.02
CA ILE A 14 -3.60 -24.39 2.77
C ILE A 14 -2.76 -23.11 2.75
N PRO A 15 -1.42 -23.21 2.60
CA PRO A 15 -0.55 -22.04 2.52
C PRO A 15 -0.84 -21.22 1.26
N VAL A 16 -1.02 -19.92 1.41
CA VAL A 16 -1.36 -19.00 0.31
C VAL A 16 -0.35 -17.88 0.24
N ALA A 17 0.29 -17.74 -0.91
CA ALA A 17 1.06 -16.57 -1.28
C ALA A 17 0.16 -15.62 -2.08
N SER A 18 -0.24 -14.51 -1.49
CA SER A 18 -1.08 -13.52 -2.17
C SER A 18 -0.23 -12.43 -2.79
N VAL A 19 -0.19 -12.38 -4.10
CA VAL A 19 0.37 -11.24 -4.86
C VAL A 19 -0.55 -10.00 -4.78
N GLN A 20 -1.72 -10.14 -4.15
CA GLN A 20 -2.73 -9.07 -3.99
C GLN A 20 -3.10 -8.79 -2.52
N GLY A 21 -2.35 -9.28 -1.55
CA GLY A 21 -2.43 -8.72 -0.20
C GLY A 21 -1.98 -7.27 -0.27
N GLY A 22 -2.71 -6.33 0.36
CA GLY A 22 -2.47 -4.89 0.29
C GLY A 22 -1.01 -4.54 0.06
N GLY A 23 -0.74 -3.59 -0.84
CA GLY A 23 0.60 -3.33 -1.35
C GLY A 23 1.64 -3.25 -0.24
N PHE A 24 2.87 -3.60 -0.53
CA PHE A 24 3.98 -3.57 0.43
C PHE A 24 3.97 -2.30 1.28
N PHE A 25 3.85 -1.13 0.64
CA PHE A 25 3.84 0.17 1.32
C PHE A 25 2.56 0.47 2.12
N THR A 26 1.46 -0.23 1.86
CA THR A 26 0.19 -0.07 2.59
C THR A 26 0.03 -1.07 3.75
N SER A 27 0.95 -2.01 3.88
CA SER A 27 0.97 -2.93 5.01
C SER A 27 1.25 -2.19 6.31
N ILE A 28 0.67 -2.64 7.42
CA ILE A 28 0.74 -1.94 8.71
C ILE A 28 2.19 -1.81 9.18
N GLU A 29 3.00 -2.87 9.08
CA GLU A 29 4.39 -2.89 9.50
C GLU A 29 5.25 -1.89 8.72
N ILE A 30 5.09 -1.83 7.40
CA ILE A 30 5.86 -0.92 6.54
C ILE A 30 5.37 0.53 6.71
N SER A 31 4.06 0.74 6.76
CA SER A 31 3.48 2.06 7.02
C SER A 31 3.93 2.61 8.38
N THR A 32 4.00 1.76 9.40
CA THR A 32 4.50 2.13 10.73
C THR A 32 5.99 2.48 10.69
N MET A 33 6.82 1.66 10.03
CA MET A 33 8.25 1.93 9.90
C MET A 33 8.52 3.19 9.10
N MET A 34 7.83 3.41 7.98
CA MET A 34 7.93 4.64 7.19
C MET A 34 7.53 5.88 8.00
N SER A 35 6.48 5.76 8.82
CA SER A 35 6.05 6.84 9.72
C SER A 35 7.10 7.10 10.79
N LEU A 36 7.71 6.06 11.36
CA LEU A 36 8.76 6.17 12.35
C LEU A 36 10.00 6.86 11.79
N LEU A 37 10.48 6.45 10.63
CA LEU A 37 11.59 7.09 9.91
C LEU A 37 11.28 8.55 9.61
N ALA A 38 10.05 8.87 9.20
CA ALA A 38 9.61 10.24 8.94
C ALA A 38 9.58 11.11 10.21
N VAL A 39 9.21 10.55 11.37
CA VAL A 39 9.17 11.23 12.66
C VAL A 39 10.58 11.45 13.23
N ILE A 40 11.48 10.50 13.01
CA ILE A 40 12.91 10.67 13.35
C ILE A 40 13.51 11.80 12.51
N ASP A 41 13.22 11.89 11.24
CA ASP A 41 13.64 12.97 10.35
C ASP A 41 13.02 14.31 10.79
N ASN A 42 11.70 14.34 10.93
CA ASN A 42 10.96 15.54 11.35
C ASN A 42 9.76 15.18 12.24
N PRO A 43 9.81 15.44 13.56
CA PRO A 43 8.75 15.09 14.51
C PRO A 43 7.51 15.98 14.42
N TYR A 44 7.58 17.13 13.74
CA TYR A 44 6.48 18.07 13.59
C TYR A 44 5.47 17.67 12.52
N GLN A 45 5.51 16.42 12.04
CA GLN A 45 4.52 15.83 11.13
C GLN A 45 3.46 15.10 11.96
N ASP A 46 2.34 15.75 12.24
CA ASP A 46 1.27 15.22 13.12
C ASP A 46 0.77 13.83 12.67
N ILE A 47 0.52 13.62 11.36
CA ILE A 47 -0.04 12.37 10.85
C ILE A 47 0.90 11.18 11.08
N PRO A 48 2.19 11.21 10.66
CA PRO A 48 3.13 10.14 10.96
C PRO A 48 3.35 9.94 12.46
N LEU A 49 3.42 11.02 13.25
CA LEU A 49 3.62 10.93 14.69
C LEU A 49 2.47 10.19 15.39
N ILE A 50 1.23 10.57 15.08
CA ILE A 50 0.03 9.89 15.63
C ILE A 50 -0.02 8.44 15.16
N ALA A 51 0.34 8.14 13.91
CA ALA A 51 0.39 6.77 13.40
C ALA A 51 1.40 5.91 14.18
N VAL A 52 2.59 6.44 14.46
CA VAL A 52 3.62 5.76 15.26
C VAL A 52 3.14 5.51 16.69
N LEU A 53 2.61 6.53 17.37
CA LEU A 53 2.11 6.41 18.73
C LEU A 53 0.98 5.37 18.83
N ARG A 54 0.09 5.32 17.85
CA ARG A 54 -1.04 4.38 17.76
C ARG A 54 -0.61 2.96 17.42
N SER A 55 0.60 2.78 16.90
CA SER A 55 1.11 1.47 16.48
C SER A 55 1.19 0.48 17.65
N PRO A 56 1.18 -0.84 17.37
CA PRO A 56 1.36 -1.86 18.39
C PRO A 56 2.69 -1.73 19.16
N VAL A 57 3.68 -1.03 18.60
CA VAL A 57 5.00 -0.82 19.22
C VAL A 57 4.90 0.10 20.44
N PHE A 58 4.14 1.21 20.33
CA PHE A 58 4.01 2.18 21.40
C PHE A 58 2.67 2.09 22.13
N GLY A 59 1.64 1.56 21.49
CA GLY A 59 0.37 1.17 22.09
C GLY A 59 -0.44 2.32 22.73
N PHE A 60 -0.35 3.55 22.21
CA PHE A 60 -1.21 4.63 22.68
C PHE A 60 -2.65 4.41 22.25
N THR A 61 -3.57 4.61 23.16
CA THR A 61 -5.02 4.55 22.91
C THR A 61 -5.52 5.84 22.25
N ALA A 62 -6.70 5.79 21.66
CA ALA A 62 -7.33 6.99 21.10
C ALA A 62 -7.64 8.04 22.20
N ASP A 63 -7.97 7.59 23.40
CA ASP A 63 -8.26 8.47 24.54
C ASP A 63 -7.00 9.20 25.03
N GLU A 64 -5.86 8.47 25.15
CA GLU A 64 -4.58 9.08 25.49
C GLU A 64 -4.16 10.13 24.45
N LEU A 65 -4.27 9.83 23.18
CA LEU A 65 -3.95 10.78 22.10
C LEU A 65 -4.89 12.00 22.10
N SER A 66 -6.17 11.78 22.39
CA SER A 66 -7.14 12.88 22.51
C SER A 66 -6.87 13.77 23.72
N ALA A 67 -6.44 13.21 24.85
CA ALA A 67 -6.06 13.94 26.05
C ALA A 67 -4.83 14.82 25.78
N ILE A 68 -3.77 14.29 25.11
CA ILE A 68 -2.59 15.06 24.69
C ILE A 68 -3.04 16.23 23.79
N ARG A 69 -3.89 15.98 22.79
CA ARG A 69 -4.38 17.04 21.91
C ARG A 69 -5.24 18.06 22.62
N ALA A 70 -6.08 17.63 23.58
CA ALA A 70 -6.93 18.53 24.36
C ALA A 70 -6.13 19.51 25.23
N ALA A 71 -4.98 19.05 25.77
CA ALA A 71 -4.06 19.89 26.54
C ALA A 71 -3.33 20.89 25.64
N GLY A 72 -2.97 20.51 24.40
CA GLY A 72 -2.18 21.31 23.46
C GLY A 72 -2.94 21.79 22.22
N LYS A 73 -4.12 22.43 22.38
CA LYS A 73 -5.03 22.79 21.27
C LYS A 73 -4.47 23.74 20.19
N ARG A 74 -3.44 24.52 20.52
CA ARG A 74 -2.91 25.60 19.64
C ARG A 74 -1.48 25.37 19.15
N CYS A 75 -0.88 24.23 19.42
CA CYS A 75 0.46 23.86 18.96
C CYS A 75 0.40 22.58 18.11
N ASP A 76 1.51 22.26 17.46
CA ASP A 76 1.70 20.95 16.81
C ASP A 76 1.63 19.81 17.84
N PHE A 77 1.37 18.59 17.34
CA PHE A 77 1.15 17.46 18.22
C PHE A 77 2.42 17.07 19.00
N TYR A 78 3.60 17.26 18.41
CA TYR A 78 4.86 16.95 19.06
C TYR A 78 5.12 17.87 20.28
N THR A 79 4.85 19.16 20.15
CA THR A 79 4.94 20.11 21.27
C THR A 79 3.97 19.76 22.40
N ALA A 80 2.73 19.38 22.06
CA ALA A 80 1.75 18.91 23.03
C ALA A 80 2.20 17.63 23.74
N LEU A 81 2.80 16.69 22.99
CA LEU A 81 3.34 15.44 23.52
C LEU A 81 4.53 15.69 24.47
N CYS A 82 5.43 16.60 24.12
CA CYS A 82 6.56 16.99 25.00
C CYS A 82 6.05 17.60 26.31
N ALA A 83 5.03 18.44 26.28
CA ALA A 83 4.43 18.97 27.50
C ALA A 83 3.74 17.86 28.34
N ALA A 84 3.04 16.92 27.70
CA ALA A 84 2.46 15.78 28.40
C ALA A 84 3.54 14.85 29.01
N ALA A 85 4.72 14.78 28.43
CA ALA A 85 5.84 13.99 28.94
C ALA A 85 6.40 14.47 30.30
N GLU A 86 6.05 15.69 30.74
CA GLU A 86 6.42 16.17 32.07
C GLU A 86 5.62 15.46 33.18
N THR A 87 4.44 14.95 32.88
CA THR A 87 3.53 14.34 33.85
C THR A 87 3.20 12.87 33.56
N ASP A 88 3.41 12.41 32.35
CA ASP A 88 3.08 11.04 31.88
C ASP A 88 4.35 10.30 31.47
N GLU A 89 4.66 9.22 32.18
CA GLU A 89 5.87 8.40 31.94
C GLU A 89 5.83 7.70 30.58
N LYS A 90 4.65 7.34 30.05
CA LYS A 90 4.53 6.75 28.72
C LYS A 90 4.91 7.74 27.62
N CYS A 91 4.44 8.98 27.74
CA CYS A 91 4.82 10.08 26.87
C CYS A 91 6.34 10.39 27.01
N ALA A 92 6.85 10.44 28.24
CA ALA A 92 8.27 10.67 28.51
C ALA A 92 9.15 9.54 27.90
N GLY A 93 8.75 8.29 28.03
CA GLY A 93 9.44 7.15 27.43
C GLY A 93 9.54 7.25 25.91
N PHE A 94 8.44 7.60 25.24
CA PHE A 94 8.45 7.81 23.81
C PHE A 94 9.36 8.96 23.39
N VAL A 95 9.23 10.12 24.04
CA VAL A 95 10.03 11.33 23.73
C VAL A 95 11.53 11.04 23.91
N ARG A 96 11.93 10.34 24.98
CA ARG A 96 13.32 9.93 25.20
C ARG A 96 13.83 9.00 24.10
N THR A 97 13.04 8.00 23.73
CA THR A 97 13.37 7.05 22.65
C THR A 97 13.54 7.77 21.33
N LEU A 98 12.60 8.64 20.98
CA LEU A 98 12.67 9.44 19.76
C LEU A 98 13.89 10.39 19.75
N ALA A 99 14.13 11.07 20.86
CA ALA A 99 15.28 12.00 20.99
C ALA A 99 16.61 11.26 20.79
N ARG A 100 16.76 10.05 21.34
CA ARG A 100 17.94 9.22 21.15
C ARG A 100 18.15 8.84 19.69
N PHE A 101 17.14 8.27 19.01
CA PHE A 101 17.28 7.92 17.60
C PHE A 101 17.55 9.13 16.70
N ARG A 102 16.96 10.27 17.02
CA ARG A 102 17.24 11.54 16.30
C ARG A 102 18.66 12.05 16.48
N ALA A 103 19.23 11.87 17.67
CA ALA A 103 20.62 12.24 17.93
C ALA A 103 21.62 11.32 17.19
N GLU A 104 21.28 10.03 17.08
CA GLU A 104 22.15 9.01 16.48
C GLU A 104 21.98 8.90 14.94
N ALA A 105 20.80 9.23 14.40
CA ALA A 105 20.48 9.07 12.98
C ALA A 105 21.43 9.79 12.00
N PRO A 106 22.03 10.95 12.29
CA PRO A 106 23.00 11.60 11.39
C PRO A 106 24.27 10.78 11.15
N ASP A 107 24.67 9.98 12.13
CA ASP A 107 25.91 9.19 12.09
C ASP A 107 25.70 7.78 11.55
N MET A 108 24.43 7.41 11.27
CA MET A 108 24.05 6.08 10.78
C MET A 108 23.68 6.10 9.31
N SER A 109 23.87 4.96 8.68
CA SER A 109 23.27 4.68 7.38
C SER A 109 21.76 4.43 7.51
N ALA A 110 20.99 4.58 6.42
CA ALA A 110 19.56 4.29 6.41
C ALA A 110 19.30 2.80 6.71
N ALA A 111 20.16 1.90 6.23
CA ALA A 111 20.07 0.47 6.48
C ALA A 111 20.33 0.15 7.96
N GLU A 112 21.38 0.71 8.53
CA GLU A 112 21.71 0.53 9.94
C GLU A 112 20.60 1.06 10.86
N LEU A 113 20.09 2.26 10.60
CA LEU A 113 18.97 2.83 11.36
C LEU A 113 17.72 1.96 11.25
N THR A 114 17.35 1.52 10.04
CA THR A 114 16.17 0.67 9.84
C THR A 114 16.32 -0.66 10.57
N TRP A 115 17.49 -1.29 10.50
CA TRP A 115 17.79 -2.53 11.21
C TRP A 115 17.72 -2.37 12.73
N ARG A 116 18.32 -1.31 13.28
CA ARG A 116 18.28 -1.01 14.72
C ARG A 116 16.86 -0.73 15.21
N LEU A 117 16.05 0.00 14.44
CA LEU A 117 14.63 0.20 14.76
C LEU A 117 13.87 -1.13 14.81
N CYS A 118 14.14 -2.05 13.89
CA CYS A 118 13.53 -3.39 13.91
C CYS A 118 13.88 -4.19 15.16
N GLY A 119 15.14 -4.11 15.62
CA GLY A 119 15.63 -4.85 16.80
C GLY A 119 15.28 -4.18 18.12
N GLU A 120 15.62 -2.90 18.30
CA GLU A 120 15.47 -2.21 19.59
C GLU A 120 14.01 -1.91 19.97
N LEU A 121 13.11 -1.84 18.99
CA LEU A 121 11.68 -1.69 19.22
C LEU A 121 10.90 -2.99 19.09
N ASP A 122 11.57 -4.13 19.08
CA ASP A 122 10.97 -5.47 18.97
C ASP A 122 9.98 -5.63 17.80
N MET A 123 10.12 -4.82 16.74
CA MET A 123 9.15 -4.81 15.62
C MET A 123 9.06 -6.17 14.93
N LEU A 124 10.18 -6.88 14.79
CA LEU A 124 10.20 -8.22 14.20
C LEU A 124 9.39 -9.22 15.04
N ALA A 125 9.53 -9.17 16.37
CA ALA A 125 8.81 -10.05 17.28
C ALA A 125 7.31 -9.70 17.32
N ILE A 126 6.98 -8.42 17.47
CA ILE A 126 5.59 -7.92 17.49
C ILE A 126 4.88 -8.30 16.18
N CYS A 127 5.49 -8.02 15.04
CA CYS A 127 4.89 -8.33 13.73
C CYS A 127 4.77 -9.84 13.50
N SER A 128 5.73 -10.64 13.97
CA SER A 128 5.65 -12.11 13.85
C SER A 128 4.51 -12.71 14.69
N ALA A 129 4.14 -12.08 15.79
CA ALA A 129 3.03 -12.51 16.64
C ALA A 129 1.64 -12.12 16.10
N MET A 130 1.57 -11.25 15.09
CA MET A 130 0.32 -10.82 14.45
C MET A 130 -0.14 -11.83 13.40
N THR A 131 -1.40 -11.68 12.95
CA THR A 131 -1.90 -12.42 11.77
C THR A 131 -0.98 -12.19 10.57
N ASP A 132 -0.65 -13.26 9.84
CA ASP A 132 0.32 -13.25 8.73
C ASP A 132 1.75 -12.85 9.16
N GLY A 133 2.17 -13.25 10.37
CA GLY A 133 3.42 -12.82 10.97
C GLY A 133 4.67 -13.11 10.14
N GLU A 134 4.74 -14.26 9.46
CA GLU A 134 5.85 -14.56 8.54
C GLU A 134 5.97 -13.58 7.39
N GLN A 135 4.82 -13.22 6.78
CA GLN A 135 4.80 -12.24 5.69
C GLN A 135 5.19 -10.84 6.19
N ARG A 136 4.71 -10.46 7.37
CA ARG A 136 5.07 -9.16 7.99
C ARG A 136 6.55 -9.07 8.30
N ARG A 137 7.11 -10.15 8.84
CA ARG A 137 8.55 -10.26 9.08
C ARG A 137 9.33 -10.15 7.77
N ALA A 138 8.91 -10.86 6.72
CA ALA A 138 9.53 -10.78 5.41
C ALA A 138 9.48 -9.37 4.83
N ASN A 139 8.35 -8.65 4.98
CA ASN A 139 8.21 -7.27 4.55
C ASN A 139 9.20 -6.33 5.28
N LEU A 140 9.40 -6.50 6.58
CA LEU A 140 10.39 -5.69 7.32
C LEU A 140 11.81 -5.95 6.86
N LEU A 141 12.17 -7.22 6.60
CA LEU A 141 13.48 -7.58 6.06
C LEU A 141 13.69 -7.01 4.65
N GLU A 142 12.66 -7.08 3.79
CA GLU A 142 12.69 -6.46 2.46
C GLU A 142 12.88 -4.93 2.54
N LEU A 143 12.31 -4.26 3.56
CA LEU A 143 12.55 -2.83 3.78
C LEU A 143 14.01 -2.54 4.13
N VAL A 144 14.65 -3.42 4.92
CA VAL A 144 16.09 -3.31 5.21
C VAL A 144 16.91 -3.47 3.92
N GLU A 145 16.60 -4.47 3.10
CA GLU A 145 17.26 -4.64 1.80
C GLU A 145 17.03 -3.44 0.85
N LEU A 146 15.85 -2.83 0.88
CA LEU A 146 15.56 -1.60 0.14
C LEU A 146 16.44 -0.45 0.61
N SER A 147 16.70 -0.34 1.92
CA SER A 147 17.57 0.70 2.47
C SER A 147 19.03 0.49 2.04
N GLU A 148 19.53 -0.75 1.97
CA GLU A 148 20.84 -1.08 1.44
C GLU A 148 20.96 -0.75 -0.07
N ARG A 149 19.92 -1.07 -0.86
CA ARG A 149 19.86 -0.72 -2.29
C ARG A 149 19.86 0.80 -2.52
N PHE A 150 19.17 1.55 -1.67
CA PHE A 150 19.20 3.01 -1.72
C PHE A 150 20.63 3.54 -1.53
N GLU A 151 21.36 3.03 -0.56
CA GLU A 151 22.73 3.44 -0.27
C GLU A 151 23.73 3.01 -1.34
N SER A 152 23.59 1.77 -1.87
CA SER A 152 24.43 1.26 -2.96
C SER A 152 24.28 2.09 -4.25
N SER A 153 23.15 2.79 -4.40
CA SER A 153 22.93 3.74 -5.49
C SER A 153 23.62 5.11 -5.29
N GLY A 154 24.43 5.24 -4.23
CA GLY A 154 25.20 6.46 -3.92
C GLY A 154 24.44 7.55 -3.17
N TYR A 155 23.17 7.28 -2.79
CA TYR A 155 22.39 8.21 -1.99
C TYR A 155 22.66 8.00 -0.49
N ARG A 156 22.64 9.09 0.27
CA ARG A 156 22.84 9.06 1.73
C ARG A 156 21.89 10.00 2.44
N GLY A 157 21.64 9.71 3.73
CA GLY A 157 20.86 10.53 4.65
C GLY A 157 19.40 10.14 4.75
N LEU A 158 18.90 10.16 5.99
CA LEU A 158 17.55 9.75 6.36
C LEU A 158 16.46 10.49 5.58
N HIS A 159 16.57 11.81 5.48
CA HIS A 159 15.59 12.63 4.77
C HIS A 159 15.40 12.19 3.30
N ARG A 160 16.51 11.97 2.59
CA ARG A 160 16.46 11.49 1.19
C ARG A 160 15.88 10.09 1.07
N PHE A 161 16.18 9.22 2.04
CA PHE A 161 15.62 7.87 2.09
C PHE A 161 14.10 7.91 2.28
N VAL A 162 13.59 8.69 3.23
CA VAL A 162 12.14 8.86 3.46
C VAL A 162 11.44 9.39 2.20
N LEU A 163 12.01 10.40 1.53
CA LEU A 163 11.45 10.92 0.28
C LEU A 163 11.47 9.88 -0.86
N TRP A 164 12.52 9.08 -0.95
CA TRP A 164 12.64 8.03 -1.95
C TRP A 164 11.59 6.92 -1.74
N LEU A 165 11.39 6.46 -0.48
CA LEU A 165 10.35 5.49 -0.14
C LEU A 165 8.94 6.02 -0.49
N ARG A 166 8.64 7.27 -0.16
CA ARG A 166 7.36 7.90 -0.52
C ARG A 166 7.13 7.91 -2.04
N ARG A 167 8.15 8.25 -2.83
CA ARG A 167 8.06 8.23 -4.30
C ARG A 167 7.85 6.83 -4.87
N LEU A 168 8.47 5.79 -4.28
CA LEU A 168 8.21 4.40 -4.67
C LEU A 168 6.76 4.01 -4.40
N ALA A 169 6.25 4.36 -3.21
CA ALA A 169 4.87 4.10 -2.82
C ALA A 169 3.87 4.80 -3.75
N GLU A 170 4.08 6.08 -4.06
CA GLU A 170 3.23 6.87 -4.97
C GLU A 170 3.22 6.31 -6.40
N LYS A 171 4.36 5.79 -6.88
CA LYS A 171 4.47 5.18 -8.20
C LYS A 171 3.95 3.74 -8.25
N GLY A 172 3.55 3.16 -7.11
CA GLY A 172 3.16 1.76 -7.03
C GLY A 172 4.30 0.79 -7.39
N GLN A 173 5.55 1.24 -7.25
CA GLN A 173 6.74 0.42 -7.49
C GLN A 173 7.04 -0.41 -6.24
N GLU A 174 6.31 -1.50 -6.10
CA GLU A 174 6.52 -2.43 -4.99
C GLU A 174 7.77 -3.27 -5.23
N PRO A 175 8.59 -3.54 -4.20
CA PRO A 175 9.64 -4.51 -4.31
C PRO A 175 9.03 -5.86 -4.70
N ALA A 176 9.75 -6.62 -5.51
CA ALA A 176 9.35 -7.99 -5.80
C ALA A 176 9.35 -8.75 -4.47
N SER A 177 8.17 -9.01 -3.92
CA SER A 177 8.05 -9.72 -2.64
C SER A 177 8.80 -11.05 -2.73
N GLY A 178 9.97 -11.09 -2.11
CA GLY A 178 10.75 -12.30 -1.94
C GLY A 178 9.94 -13.31 -1.13
N ALA A 179 10.03 -14.58 -1.55
CA ALA A 179 9.48 -15.75 -0.92
C ALA A 179 7.95 -15.92 -1.02
N ALA A 180 7.44 -16.00 -2.26
CA ALA A 180 6.39 -16.97 -2.46
C ALA A 180 7.02 -18.35 -2.15
N SER A 181 6.65 -18.95 -1.01
CA SER A 181 7.04 -20.33 -0.71
C SER A 181 6.68 -21.18 -1.93
N ALA A 182 7.64 -21.95 -2.47
CA ALA A 182 7.44 -22.75 -3.69
C ALA A 182 6.28 -23.76 -3.59
N SER A 183 5.73 -23.97 -2.37
CA SER A 183 4.62 -24.87 -2.07
C SER A 183 3.31 -24.14 -1.70
N ALA A 184 3.18 -22.83 -1.92
CA ALA A 184 1.99 -22.08 -1.59
C ALA A 184 1.10 -21.82 -2.82
N VAL A 185 -0.22 -21.81 -2.63
CA VAL A 185 -1.18 -21.39 -3.66
C VAL A 185 -1.02 -19.92 -3.94
N GLN A 186 -0.74 -19.54 -5.18
CA GLN A 186 -0.57 -18.15 -5.58
C GLN A 186 -1.89 -17.55 -6.06
N ILE A 187 -2.34 -16.46 -5.45
CA ILE A 187 -3.52 -15.69 -5.89
C ILE A 187 -3.04 -14.43 -6.58
N MET A 188 -3.34 -14.30 -7.87
CA MET A 188 -2.90 -13.15 -8.67
C MET A 188 -3.92 -12.76 -9.76
N SER A 189 -3.76 -11.58 -10.34
CA SER A 189 -4.54 -11.19 -11.51
C SER A 189 -3.98 -11.85 -12.79
N ILE A 190 -4.82 -12.01 -13.81
CA ILE A 190 -4.41 -12.54 -15.12
C ILE A 190 -3.26 -11.72 -15.71
N HIS A 191 -3.26 -10.39 -15.54
CA HIS A 191 -2.17 -9.54 -16.02
C HIS A 191 -0.81 -9.87 -15.37
N LYS A 192 -0.81 -10.18 -14.08
CA LYS A 192 0.41 -10.55 -13.34
C LYS A 192 0.91 -11.96 -13.69
N SER A 193 0.03 -12.82 -14.21
CA SER A 193 0.42 -14.16 -14.64
C SER A 193 1.09 -14.20 -16.03
N LYS A 194 1.12 -13.07 -16.75
CA LYS A 194 1.72 -13.02 -18.08
C LYS A 194 3.22 -13.35 -18.00
N GLY A 195 3.66 -14.36 -18.76
CA GLY A 195 5.04 -14.84 -18.76
C GLY A 195 5.37 -15.86 -17.67
N LEU A 196 4.42 -16.20 -16.80
CA LEU A 196 4.56 -17.26 -15.81
C LEU A 196 3.84 -18.52 -16.28
N GLU A 197 4.27 -19.70 -15.79
CA GLU A 197 3.64 -20.99 -16.04
C GLU A 197 3.41 -21.71 -14.71
N PHE A 198 2.32 -22.45 -14.60
CA PHE A 198 1.92 -23.13 -13.38
C PHE A 198 1.41 -24.53 -13.69
N PRO A 199 1.70 -25.55 -12.84
CA PRO A 199 1.19 -26.91 -13.03
C PRO A 199 -0.35 -26.99 -13.04
N VAL A 200 -1.00 -26.16 -12.22
CA VAL A 200 -2.46 -26.12 -12.10
C VAL A 200 -2.92 -24.66 -11.96
N VAL A 201 -3.92 -24.27 -12.71
CA VAL A 201 -4.50 -22.92 -12.68
C VAL A 201 -6.01 -23.00 -12.46
N PHE A 202 -6.51 -22.26 -11.47
CA PHE A 202 -7.93 -22.07 -11.22
C PHE A 202 -8.34 -20.67 -11.67
N LEU A 203 -9.12 -20.56 -12.71
CA LEU A 203 -9.70 -19.30 -13.16
C LEU A 203 -11.01 -19.04 -12.40
N CYS A 204 -10.97 -18.09 -11.46
CA CYS A 204 -12.09 -17.78 -10.59
C CYS A 204 -12.91 -16.60 -11.11
N ASP A 205 -14.15 -16.47 -10.64
CA ASP A 205 -15.06 -15.34 -10.89
C ASP A 205 -15.43 -15.12 -12.38
N THR A 206 -15.49 -16.20 -13.15
CA THR A 206 -15.80 -16.18 -14.60
C THR A 206 -17.24 -15.77 -14.93
N ALA A 207 -18.14 -15.81 -13.94
CA ALA A 207 -19.53 -15.37 -14.09
C ALA A 207 -19.74 -13.84 -14.03
N ARG A 208 -18.68 -13.09 -13.74
CA ARG A 208 -18.74 -11.63 -13.60
C ARG A 208 -18.96 -10.95 -14.95
N ARG A 209 -19.91 -10.02 -14.98
CA ARG A 209 -20.16 -9.20 -16.20
C ARG A 209 -19.00 -8.22 -16.41
N PHE A 210 -18.66 -7.99 -17.67
CA PHE A 210 -17.65 -6.99 -18.06
C PHE A 210 -18.05 -5.57 -17.62
N ASN A 211 -17.07 -4.76 -17.27
CA ASN A 211 -17.29 -3.39 -16.85
C ASN A 211 -17.74 -2.53 -18.06
N LYS A 212 -18.89 -1.88 -17.95
CA LYS A 212 -19.43 -0.99 -18.99
C LYS A 212 -19.41 0.48 -18.56
N ARG A 213 -18.71 0.85 -17.49
CA ARG A 213 -18.72 2.23 -16.97
C ARG A 213 -18.18 3.22 -17.99
N ASP A 214 -17.09 2.88 -18.66
CA ASP A 214 -16.43 3.76 -19.63
C ASP A 214 -17.34 4.11 -20.83
N SER A 215 -18.32 3.26 -21.14
CA SER A 215 -19.32 3.52 -22.19
C SER A 215 -20.49 4.41 -21.73
N GLN A 216 -20.57 4.75 -20.44
CA GLN A 216 -21.66 5.55 -19.85
C GLN A 216 -21.31 7.03 -19.62
N ASP A 217 -20.06 7.41 -19.75
CA ASP A 217 -19.59 8.79 -19.54
C ASP A 217 -20.35 9.80 -20.41
N SER A 218 -20.44 11.04 -19.95
CA SER A 218 -21.15 12.10 -20.65
C SER A 218 -20.55 12.41 -22.02
N VAL A 219 -19.24 12.27 -22.17
CA VAL A 219 -18.50 12.42 -23.42
C VAL A 219 -17.67 11.16 -23.63
N LEU A 220 -17.89 10.47 -24.74
CA LEU A 220 -17.04 9.35 -25.14
C LEU A 220 -15.91 9.85 -26.03
N VAL A 221 -14.71 9.31 -25.80
CA VAL A 221 -13.51 9.63 -26.58
C VAL A 221 -12.99 8.36 -27.24
N HIS A 222 -12.71 8.41 -28.53
CA HIS A 222 -12.10 7.29 -29.24
C HIS A 222 -10.97 7.82 -30.16
N PRO A 223 -9.77 7.20 -30.16
CA PRO A 223 -8.61 7.70 -30.90
C PRO A 223 -8.86 7.90 -32.40
N GLN A 224 -9.67 7.06 -33.03
CA GLN A 224 -9.95 7.08 -34.46
C GLN A 224 -11.29 7.77 -34.81
N LEU A 225 -12.28 7.76 -33.90
CA LEU A 225 -13.63 8.27 -34.16
C LEU A 225 -13.87 9.66 -33.52
N GLY A 226 -12.90 10.17 -32.75
CA GLY A 226 -12.96 11.48 -32.12
C GLY A 226 -13.85 11.51 -30.88
N LEU A 227 -14.69 12.55 -30.78
CA LEU A 227 -15.50 12.86 -29.60
C LEU A 227 -16.98 12.57 -29.84
N GLY A 228 -17.62 11.89 -28.91
CA GLY A 228 -19.06 11.60 -28.92
C GLY A 228 -19.76 12.17 -27.68
N PRO A 229 -20.15 13.46 -27.69
CA PRO A 229 -20.88 14.07 -26.58
C PRO A 229 -22.35 13.67 -26.57
N LYS A 230 -23.00 13.82 -25.40
CA LYS A 230 -24.45 13.94 -25.33
C LYS A 230 -24.86 15.34 -25.70
N LEU A 231 -26.02 15.50 -26.35
CA LEU A 231 -26.66 16.78 -26.54
C LEU A 231 -27.62 17.04 -25.38
N THR A 232 -27.55 18.25 -24.81
CA THR A 232 -28.42 18.68 -23.72
C THR A 232 -29.32 19.82 -24.20
N ASP A 233 -30.62 19.58 -24.25
CA ASP A 233 -31.60 20.65 -24.43
C ASP A 233 -31.87 21.29 -23.07
N THR A 234 -31.24 22.44 -22.82
CA THR A 234 -31.35 23.15 -21.54
C THR A 234 -32.76 23.69 -21.27
N LYS A 235 -33.57 23.95 -22.32
CA LYS A 235 -34.96 24.42 -22.14
C LYS A 235 -35.89 23.31 -21.69
N ARG A 236 -35.72 22.11 -22.24
CA ARG A 236 -36.54 20.94 -21.92
C ARG A 236 -35.91 20.05 -20.84
N ARG A 237 -34.65 20.33 -20.44
CA ARG A 237 -33.87 19.51 -19.51
C ARG A 237 -33.75 18.03 -19.92
N ILE A 238 -33.58 17.80 -21.23
CA ILE A 238 -33.47 16.47 -21.82
C ILE A 238 -32.06 16.28 -22.36
N GLU A 239 -31.45 15.13 -22.07
CA GLU A 239 -30.19 14.69 -22.67
C GLU A 239 -30.45 13.53 -23.64
N TYR A 240 -29.86 13.61 -24.82
CA TYR A 240 -29.90 12.53 -25.80
C TYR A 240 -28.53 12.28 -26.44
N PRO A 241 -28.22 11.00 -26.76
CA PRO A 241 -26.94 10.68 -27.37
C PRO A 241 -26.88 11.17 -28.83
N THR A 242 -25.71 11.68 -29.23
CA THR A 242 -25.43 11.94 -30.63
C THR A 242 -25.18 10.66 -31.42
N LEU A 243 -25.30 10.70 -32.75
CA LEU A 243 -24.95 9.60 -33.63
C LEU A 243 -23.48 9.19 -33.48
N ALA A 244 -22.57 10.17 -33.35
CA ALA A 244 -21.17 9.97 -33.09
C ALA A 244 -20.94 9.20 -31.78
N ARG A 245 -21.65 9.60 -30.72
CA ARG A 245 -21.58 8.87 -29.42
C ARG A 245 -22.04 7.40 -29.58
N HIS A 246 -23.09 7.19 -30.34
CA HIS A 246 -23.60 5.80 -30.53
C HIS A 246 -22.60 4.93 -31.27
N ALA A 247 -21.97 5.45 -32.32
CA ALA A 247 -20.94 4.78 -33.09
C ALA A 247 -19.71 4.46 -32.22
N ILE A 248 -19.23 5.46 -31.44
CA ILE A 248 -18.11 5.29 -30.52
C ILE A 248 -18.42 4.22 -29.46
N ARG A 249 -19.62 4.25 -28.87
CA ARG A 249 -20.02 3.26 -27.88
C ARG A 249 -19.99 1.82 -28.43
N LEU A 250 -20.55 1.60 -29.61
CA LEU A 250 -20.52 0.29 -30.26
C LEU A 250 -19.08 -0.17 -30.55
N ARG A 251 -18.21 0.75 -30.91
CA ARG A 251 -16.80 0.44 -31.16
C ARG A 251 -16.08 0.06 -29.88
N LEU A 252 -16.23 0.85 -28.80
CA LEU A 252 -15.65 0.58 -27.49
C LEU A 252 -16.14 -0.75 -26.91
N GLU A 253 -17.44 -1.08 -27.06
CA GLU A 253 -17.98 -2.37 -26.60
C GLU A 253 -17.31 -3.56 -27.31
N ARG A 254 -17.03 -3.45 -28.62
CA ARG A 254 -16.30 -4.48 -29.38
C ARG A 254 -14.84 -4.59 -28.98
N GLU A 255 -14.19 -3.47 -28.74
CA GLU A 255 -12.79 -3.43 -28.33
C GLU A 255 -12.62 -3.99 -26.90
N THR A 256 -13.53 -3.63 -25.98
CA THR A 256 -13.57 -4.23 -24.64
C THR A 256 -13.71 -5.77 -24.73
N LEU A 257 -14.64 -6.27 -25.54
CA LEU A 257 -14.82 -7.71 -25.72
C LEU A 257 -13.55 -8.37 -26.29
N SER A 258 -12.89 -7.73 -27.24
CA SER A 258 -11.64 -8.23 -27.81
C SER A 258 -10.52 -8.29 -26.78
N GLU A 259 -10.40 -7.29 -25.91
CA GLU A 259 -9.41 -7.28 -24.82
C GLU A 259 -9.71 -8.36 -23.78
N GLU A 260 -10.97 -8.55 -23.40
CA GLU A 260 -11.36 -9.60 -22.46
C GLU A 260 -11.07 -11.03 -23.04
N LEU A 261 -11.27 -11.22 -24.33
CA LEU A 261 -10.90 -12.47 -25.01
C LEU A 261 -9.38 -12.69 -25.01
N ARG A 262 -8.59 -11.65 -25.19
CA ARG A 262 -7.13 -11.71 -25.07
C ARG A 262 -6.69 -12.07 -23.66
N LEU A 263 -7.31 -11.47 -22.64
CA LEU A 263 -7.06 -11.82 -21.25
C LEU A 263 -7.42 -13.26 -20.94
N LEU A 264 -8.56 -13.74 -21.44
CA LEU A 264 -8.95 -15.14 -21.29
C LEU A 264 -7.94 -16.08 -21.96
N TYR A 265 -7.48 -15.76 -23.17
CA TYR A 265 -6.42 -16.52 -23.85
C TYR A 265 -5.15 -16.57 -23.00
N VAL A 266 -4.71 -15.43 -22.43
CA VAL A 266 -3.55 -15.42 -21.53
C VAL A 266 -3.79 -16.35 -20.34
N ALA A 267 -4.95 -16.33 -19.72
CA ALA A 267 -5.26 -17.16 -18.56
C ALA A 267 -5.22 -18.67 -18.93
N LEU A 268 -5.82 -19.05 -20.06
CA LEU A 268 -5.90 -20.44 -20.53
C LEU A 268 -4.55 -21.01 -21.00
N THR A 269 -3.60 -20.16 -21.32
CA THR A 269 -2.24 -20.56 -21.71
C THR A 269 -1.23 -20.56 -20.56
N ARG A 270 -1.68 -20.43 -19.32
CA ARG A 270 -0.79 -20.48 -18.13
C ARG A 270 -0.57 -21.88 -17.56
N PRO A 271 -1.56 -22.82 -17.60
CA PRO A 271 -1.29 -24.19 -17.17
C PRO A 271 -0.28 -24.87 -18.10
N GLN A 272 0.58 -25.71 -17.51
CA GLN A 272 1.50 -26.61 -18.22
C GLN A 272 0.77 -27.86 -18.69
#